data_0ecb9caec48e246b393520c0402e9487
#
_entry.id   0ecb9caec48e246b393520c0402e9487
#
_cell.length_a   1.000
_cell.length_b   1.000
_cell.length_c   1.000
_cell.angle_alpha   90.00
_cell.angle_beta   90.00
_cell.angle_gamma   90.00
#
_symmetry.space_group_name_H-M   'P 1'
#
loop_
_entity.id
_entity.type
_entity.pdbx_description
1 polymer ?
#
loop_
_entity_poly.entity_id
_entity_poly.type
_entity_poly.pdbx_seq_one_letter_code
_entity_poly.pdbx_strand_id
1 'polypeptide(L)'
;NIKQSTTEKKKYLDCVRIEMEECLTKALKDAEVVSQIDQLAEAIMGITSQTNLLALNASIEAARAGEAGKGFAVVADEIRNLAEQSGTTITHIQEVTKKVSAAVDNLSEDARKLLDFVANDVSKSFEDFEQVADSYKEDADTIENLVSEINTVANSLCDTIKNVKHSVTDVSTASEEGAQGTSHIADKVVHVAA
;
A
#
# COMPACT_ATOMS: atom_id res chain seq x y z
N ASN A 1 8.96 4.26 -19.84
CA ASN A 1 10.13 4.20 -18.96
C ASN A 1 9.64 3.94 -17.53
N ILE A 2 10.11 2.84 -16.91
CA ILE A 2 9.65 2.39 -15.58
C ILE A 2 9.85 3.51 -14.57
N LYS A 3 11.00 4.15 -14.55
CA LYS A 3 11.36 5.23 -13.63
C LYS A 3 10.39 6.43 -13.67
N GLN A 4 10.00 6.85 -14.87
CA GLN A 4 9.03 7.93 -15.04
C GLN A 4 7.65 7.53 -14.50
N SER A 5 7.20 6.30 -14.80
CA SER A 5 5.93 5.77 -14.29
C SER A 5 5.91 5.65 -12.77
N THR A 6 7.02 5.22 -12.16
CA THR A 6 7.16 5.12 -10.70
C THR A 6 7.10 6.50 -10.05
N THR A 7 7.80 7.49 -10.60
CA THR A 7 7.77 8.88 -10.09
C THR A 7 6.36 9.49 -10.18
N GLU A 8 5.62 9.25 -11.26
CA GLU A 8 4.24 9.71 -11.41
C GLU A 8 3.32 9.05 -10.39
N LYS A 9 3.47 7.75 -10.15
CA LYS A 9 2.69 7.02 -9.15
C LYS A 9 2.99 7.48 -7.72
N LYS A 10 4.26 7.77 -7.40
CA LYS A 10 4.65 8.31 -6.10
C LYS A 10 3.98 9.67 -5.84
N LYS A 11 3.99 10.57 -6.82
CA LYS A 11 3.27 11.86 -6.72
C LYS A 11 1.77 11.68 -6.55
N TYR A 12 1.17 10.73 -7.27
CA TYR A 12 -0.26 10.43 -7.11
C TYR A 12 -0.59 9.94 -5.70
N LEU A 13 0.25 9.05 -5.13
CA LEU A 13 0.06 8.57 -3.75
C LEU A 13 0.17 9.71 -2.72
N ASP A 14 1.12 10.63 -2.90
CA ASP A 14 1.23 11.79 -2.01
C ASP A 14 -0.03 12.67 -2.05
N CYS A 15 -0.60 12.90 -3.23
CA CYS A 15 -1.88 13.60 -3.36
C CYS A 15 -3.01 12.87 -2.63
N VAL A 16 -3.14 11.57 -2.87
CA VAL A 16 -4.18 10.73 -2.22
C VAL A 16 -4.02 10.73 -0.70
N ARG A 17 -2.79 10.66 -0.20
CA ARG A 17 -2.50 10.74 1.24
C ARG A 17 -2.98 12.06 1.84
N ILE A 18 -2.66 13.18 1.21
CA ILE A 18 -3.08 14.52 1.67
C ILE A 18 -4.61 14.64 1.68
N GLU A 19 -5.29 14.22 0.60
CA GLU A 19 -6.75 14.22 0.52
C GLU A 19 -7.39 13.35 1.62
N MET A 20 -6.82 12.19 1.90
CA MET A 20 -7.28 11.29 2.95
C MET A 20 -7.09 11.87 4.36
N GLU A 21 -5.96 12.54 4.63
CA GLU A 21 -5.69 13.23 5.90
C GLU A 21 -6.70 14.37 6.13
N GLU A 22 -7.01 15.15 5.09
CA GLU A 22 -8.02 16.20 5.17
C GLU A 22 -9.42 15.62 5.41
N CYS A 23 -9.78 14.55 4.69
CA CYS A 23 -11.05 13.86 4.84
C CYS A 23 -11.21 13.28 6.26
N LEU A 24 -10.18 12.63 6.80
CA LEU A 24 -10.17 12.11 8.15
C LEU A 24 -10.32 13.21 9.19
N THR A 25 -9.59 14.31 9.03
CA THR A 25 -9.67 15.47 9.94
C THR A 25 -11.07 16.07 9.96
N LYS A 26 -11.70 16.18 8.78
CA LYS A 26 -13.08 16.65 8.67
C LYS A 26 -14.06 15.68 9.33
N ALA A 27 -13.93 14.37 9.06
CA ALA A 27 -14.82 13.37 9.65
C ALA A 27 -14.73 13.35 11.19
N LEU A 28 -13.53 13.50 11.75
CA LEU A 28 -13.33 13.60 13.19
C LEU A 28 -13.98 14.86 13.80
N LYS A 29 -13.86 15.99 13.11
CA LYS A 29 -14.54 17.22 13.51
C LYS A 29 -16.06 17.08 13.46
N ASP A 30 -16.59 16.44 12.43
CA ASP A 30 -18.02 16.16 12.32
C ASP A 30 -18.50 15.20 13.42
N ALA A 31 -17.63 14.28 13.89
CA ALA A 31 -17.91 13.37 14.99
C ALA A 31 -17.96 14.06 16.37
N GLU A 32 -17.45 15.30 16.54
CA GLU A 32 -17.59 16.08 17.77
C GLU A 32 -19.06 16.30 18.16
N VAL A 33 -19.98 16.21 17.19
CA VAL A 33 -21.44 16.25 17.46
C VAL A 33 -21.88 15.15 18.43
N VAL A 34 -21.19 14.00 18.47
CA VAL A 34 -21.47 12.91 19.40
C VAL A 34 -21.27 13.37 20.85
N SER A 35 -20.23 14.17 21.11
CA SER A 35 -20.00 14.77 22.43
C SER A 35 -21.08 15.78 22.82
N GLN A 36 -21.64 16.53 21.87
CA GLN A 36 -22.75 17.43 22.12
C GLN A 36 -24.03 16.68 22.49
N ILE A 37 -24.28 15.50 21.87
CA ILE A 37 -25.41 14.65 22.21
C ILE A 37 -25.29 14.15 23.66
N ASP A 38 -24.10 13.79 24.12
CA ASP A 38 -23.87 13.36 25.50
C ASP A 38 -24.17 14.48 26.51
N GLN A 39 -23.72 15.71 26.22
CA GLN A 39 -24.02 16.89 27.03
C GLN A 39 -25.54 17.20 27.08
N LEU A 40 -26.23 17.07 25.93
CA LEU A 40 -27.69 17.26 25.87
C LEU A 40 -28.41 16.17 26.68
N ALA A 41 -27.99 14.93 26.58
CA ALA A 41 -28.53 13.82 27.34
C ALA A 41 -28.37 14.04 28.86
N GLU A 42 -27.23 14.54 29.31
CA GLU A 42 -26.99 14.89 30.69
C GLU A 42 -27.93 16.03 31.18
N ALA A 43 -28.09 17.08 30.36
CA ALA A 43 -29.01 18.17 30.66
C ALA A 43 -30.47 17.69 30.77
N ILE A 44 -30.91 16.81 29.84
CA ILE A 44 -32.26 16.24 29.89
C ILE A 44 -32.42 15.31 31.09
N MET A 45 -31.41 14.55 31.50
CA MET A 45 -31.42 13.74 32.71
C MET A 45 -31.64 14.60 33.95
N GLY A 46 -30.99 15.78 34.01
CA GLY A 46 -31.23 16.78 35.07
C GLY A 46 -32.68 17.26 35.13
N ILE A 47 -33.25 17.61 33.97
CA ILE A 47 -34.67 18.03 33.88
C ILE A 47 -35.60 16.90 34.32
N THR A 48 -35.34 15.68 33.88
CA THR A 48 -36.12 14.49 34.23
C THR A 48 -36.12 14.22 35.72
N SER A 49 -34.96 14.34 36.36
CA SER A 49 -34.80 14.18 37.81
C SER A 49 -35.57 15.27 38.59
N GLN A 50 -35.54 16.53 38.11
CA GLN A 50 -36.32 17.62 38.73
C GLN A 50 -37.82 17.39 38.54
N THR A 51 -38.22 16.90 37.35
CA THR A 51 -39.63 16.58 37.06
C THR A 51 -40.15 15.48 37.99
N ASN A 52 -39.33 14.43 38.22
CA ASN A 52 -39.64 13.36 39.11
C ASN A 52 -39.84 13.85 40.57
N LEU A 53 -38.96 14.75 41.05
CA LEU A 53 -39.07 15.37 42.37
C LEU A 53 -40.32 16.28 42.48
N LEU A 54 -40.62 17.06 41.45
CA LEU A 54 -41.83 17.89 41.42
C LEU A 54 -43.11 17.05 41.46
N ALA A 55 -43.14 15.98 40.67
CA ALA A 55 -44.26 15.05 40.65
C ALA A 55 -44.46 14.36 42.03
N LEU A 56 -43.37 13.95 42.67
CA LEU A 56 -43.43 13.38 44.03
C LEU A 56 -44.01 14.40 45.05
N ASN A 57 -43.54 15.64 45.01
CA ASN A 57 -44.06 16.69 45.87
C ASN A 57 -45.57 16.96 45.63
N ALA A 58 -45.99 16.95 44.34
CA ALA A 58 -47.38 17.08 43.97
C ALA A 58 -48.24 15.90 44.47
N SER A 59 -47.78 14.68 44.35
CA SER A 59 -48.47 13.49 44.91
C SER A 59 -48.62 13.56 46.44
N ILE A 60 -47.60 14.04 47.14
CA ILE A 60 -47.66 14.24 48.63
C ILE A 60 -48.72 15.29 48.99
N GLU A 61 -48.75 16.42 48.30
CA GLU A 61 -49.70 17.49 48.60
C GLU A 61 -51.17 17.11 48.20
N ALA A 62 -51.30 16.36 47.10
CA ALA A 62 -52.58 15.77 46.71
C ALA A 62 -53.13 14.78 47.75
N ALA A 63 -52.27 13.94 48.31
CA ALA A 63 -52.64 13.05 49.42
C ALA A 63 -53.07 13.83 50.68
N ARG A 64 -52.43 14.96 50.92
CA ARG A 64 -52.74 15.84 52.08
C ARG A 64 -54.11 16.52 51.94
N ALA A 65 -54.58 16.78 50.71
CA ALA A 65 -55.90 17.35 50.44
C ALA A 65 -57.05 16.32 50.52
N GLY A 66 -56.75 15.04 50.74
CA GLY A 66 -57.75 13.99 50.92
C GLY A 66 -58.65 13.75 49.71
N GLU A 67 -59.92 13.65 49.90
CA GLU A 67 -60.87 13.38 48.81
C GLU A 67 -60.80 14.42 47.67
N ALA A 68 -60.60 15.71 48.00
CA ALA A 68 -60.45 16.76 47.01
C ALA A 68 -59.17 16.64 46.12
N GLY A 69 -58.16 15.94 46.61
CA GLY A 69 -56.88 15.76 45.92
C GLY A 69 -56.76 14.50 45.03
N LYS A 70 -57.75 13.57 45.08
CA LYS A 70 -57.63 12.28 44.36
C LYS A 70 -57.32 12.42 42.88
N GLY A 71 -57.95 13.34 42.16
CA GLY A 71 -57.66 13.56 40.73
C GLY A 71 -56.25 14.09 40.47
N PHE A 72 -55.75 14.95 41.36
CA PHE A 72 -54.39 15.49 41.25
C PHE A 72 -53.33 14.41 41.59
N ALA A 73 -53.60 13.51 42.53
CA ALA A 73 -52.69 12.42 42.82
C ALA A 73 -52.42 11.51 41.63
N VAL A 74 -53.48 11.14 40.87
CA VAL A 74 -53.35 10.32 39.66
C VAL A 74 -52.51 11.02 38.59
N VAL A 75 -52.71 12.34 38.37
CA VAL A 75 -51.91 13.09 37.40
C VAL A 75 -50.45 13.19 37.85
N ALA A 76 -50.20 13.42 39.14
CA ALA A 76 -48.86 13.49 39.67
C ALA A 76 -48.09 12.15 39.52
N ASP A 77 -48.75 11.02 39.82
CA ASP A 77 -48.18 9.71 39.64
C ASP A 77 -47.89 9.39 38.17
N GLU A 78 -48.75 9.83 37.25
CA GLU A 78 -48.49 9.67 35.82
C GLU A 78 -47.29 10.50 35.35
N ILE A 79 -47.19 11.77 35.82
CA ILE A 79 -46.01 12.60 35.52
C ILE A 79 -44.72 11.96 36.07
N ARG A 80 -44.79 11.35 37.26
CA ARG A 80 -43.66 10.63 37.86
C ARG A 80 -43.23 9.44 37.00
N ASN A 81 -44.18 8.62 36.57
CA ASN A 81 -43.92 7.47 35.68
C ASN A 81 -43.30 7.91 34.35
N LEU A 82 -43.79 9.00 33.74
CA LEU A 82 -43.23 9.56 32.48
C LEU A 82 -41.80 10.06 32.70
N ALA A 83 -41.51 10.69 33.85
CA ALA A 83 -40.17 11.12 34.21
C ALA A 83 -39.24 9.93 34.37
N GLU A 84 -39.62 8.86 35.05
CA GLU A 84 -38.83 7.63 35.21
C GLU A 84 -38.55 6.95 33.85
N GLN A 85 -39.55 6.84 32.97
CA GLN A 85 -39.40 6.29 31.62
C GLN A 85 -38.45 7.14 30.77
N SER A 86 -38.58 8.49 30.84
CA SER A 86 -37.69 9.42 30.20
C SER A 86 -36.24 9.24 30.64
N GLY A 87 -35.99 9.12 31.95
CA GLY A 87 -34.68 8.87 32.52
C GLY A 87 -34.03 7.57 32.02
N THR A 88 -34.82 6.49 31.93
CA THR A 88 -34.37 5.22 31.35
C THR A 88 -33.99 5.38 29.89
N THR A 89 -34.80 6.09 29.09
CA THR A 89 -34.52 6.35 27.70
C THR A 89 -33.22 7.15 27.49
N ILE A 90 -33.00 8.17 28.33
CA ILE A 90 -31.78 9.00 28.27
C ILE A 90 -30.53 8.17 28.62
N THR A 91 -30.63 7.31 29.65
CA THR A 91 -29.53 6.38 29.99
C THR A 91 -29.17 5.51 28.80
N HIS A 92 -30.16 5.01 28.06
CA HIS A 92 -29.93 4.23 26.83
C HIS A 92 -29.27 5.06 25.72
N ILE A 93 -29.70 6.32 25.55
CA ILE A 93 -29.04 7.25 24.61
C ILE A 93 -27.57 7.41 24.96
N GLN A 94 -27.23 7.65 26.21
CA GLN A 94 -25.83 7.78 26.66
C GLN A 94 -25.00 6.52 26.40
N GLU A 95 -25.58 5.34 26.62
CA GLU A 95 -24.90 4.08 26.28
C GLU A 95 -24.61 3.95 24.79
N VAL A 96 -25.57 4.30 23.95
CA VAL A 96 -25.40 4.29 22.49
C VAL A 96 -24.35 5.31 22.06
N THR A 97 -24.42 6.53 22.59
CA THR A 97 -23.47 7.60 22.29
C THR A 97 -22.04 7.20 22.64
N LYS A 98 -21.82 6.58 23.82
CA LYS A 98 -20.51 6.04 24.21
C LYS A 98 -19.98 4.98 23.24
N LYS A 99 -20.85 4.07 22.77
CA LYS A 99 -20.47 3.07 21.77
C LYS A 99 -20.10 3.69 20.44
N VAL A 100 -20.82 4.72 20.00
CA VAL A 100 -20.54 5.46 18.76
C VAL A 100 -19.19 6.19 18.90
N SER A 101 -18.95 6.88 20.03
CA SER A 101 -17.67 7.55 20.28
C SER A 101 -16.50 6.57 20.20
N ALA A 102 -16.59 5.44 20.90
CA ALA A 102 -15.55 4.41 20.86
C ALA A 102 -15.32 3.83 19.44
N ALA A 103 -16.39 3.67 18.66
CA ALA A 103 -16.27 3.20 17.27
C ALA A 103 -15.58 4.24 16.36
N VAL A 104 -15.86 5.53 16.57
CA VAL A 104 -15.20 6.63 15.84
C VAL A 104 -13.72 6.71 16.22
N ASP A 105 -13.38 6.57 17.50
CA ASP A 105 -12.00 6.57 17.97
C ASP A 105 -11.19 5.42 17.35
N ASN A 106 -11.74 4.20 17.35
CA ASN A 106 -11.13 3.04 16.72
C ASN A 106 -10.94 3.24 15.20
N LEU A 107 -11.98 3.75 14.52
CA LEU A 107 -11.91 4.04 13.08
C LEU A 107 -10.82 5.08 12.77
N SER A 108 -10.68 6.10 13.62
CA SER A 108 -9.64 7.11 13.51
C SER A 108 -8.24 6.51 13.65
N GLU A 109 -8.05 5.63 14.62
CA GLU A 109 -6.78 4.95 14.84
C GLU A 109 -6.41 4.05 13.65
N ASP A 110 -7.36 3.27 13.16
CA ASP A 110 -7.15 2.39 12.01
C ASP A 110 -6.88 3.18 10.72
N ALA A 111 -7.59 4.29 10.50
CA ALA A 111 -7.33 5.18 9.37
C ALA A 111 -5.92 5.80 9.44
N ARG A 112 -5.45 6.21 10.63
CA ARG A 112 -4.08 6.71 10.81
C ARG A 112 -3.02 5.66 10.52
N LYS A 113 -3.23 4.41 10.99
CA LYS A 113 -2.32 3.28 10.67
C LYS A 113 -2.24 3.03 9.17
N LEU A 114 -3.36 3.15 8.47
CA LEU A 114 -3.44 2.96 7.02
C LEU A 114 -2.71 4.09 6.27
N LEU A 115 -2.86 5.33 6.73
CA LEU A 115 -2.11 6.47 6.18
C LEU A 115 -0.60 6.33 6.41
N ASP A 116 -0.19 5.87 7.59
CA ASP A 116 1.22 5.62 7.91
C ASP A 116 1.81 4.50 7.04
N PHE A 117 1.07 3.41 6.84
CA PHE A 117 1.44 2.34 5.92
C PHE A 117 1.64 2.87 4.48
N VAL A 118 0.71 3.69 3.98
CA VAL A 118 0.85 4.29 2.64
C VAL A 118 2.06 5.23 2.57
N ALA A 119 2.28 6.04 3.59
CA ALA A 119 3.37 7.00 3.63
C ALA A 119 4.75 6.33 3.69
N ASN A 120 4.90 5.26 4.44
CA ASN A 120 6.19 4.64 4.71
C ASN A 120 6.42 3.40 3.84
N ASP A 121 5.55 2.37 3.97
CA ASP A 121 5.82 1.07 3.34
C ASP A 121 5.59 1.09 1.84
N VAL A 122 4.51 1.74 1.38
CA VAL A 122 4.22 1.84 -0.06
C VAL A 122 5.23 2.76 -0.74
N SER A 123 5.57 3.90 -0.13
CA SER A 123 6.60 4.79 -0.68
C SER A 123 7.97 4.12 -0.78
N LYS A 124 8.35 3.35 0.24
CA LYS A 124 9.60 2.57 0.22
C LYS A 124 9.58 1.52 -0.88
N SER A 125 8.45 0.84 -1.08
CA SER A 125 8.32 -0.14 -2.17
C SER A 125 8.55 0.48 -3.55
N PHE A 126 8.14 1.74 -3.76
CA PHE A 126 8.44 2.45 -5.00
C PHE A 126 9.93 2.82 -5.14
N GLU A 127 10.61 3.13 -4.05
CA GLU A 127 12.07 3.35 -4.04
C GLU A 127 12.82 2.06 -4.39
N ASP A 128 12.40 0.94 -3.83
CA ASP A 128 12.97 -0.38 -4.17
C ASP A 128 12.74 -0.73 -5.66
N PHE A 129 11.57 -0.41 -6.22
CA PHE A 129 11.31 -0.58 -7.66
C PHE A 129 12.20 0.32 -8.54
N GLU A 130 12.49 1.56 -8.13
CA GLU A 130 13.45 2.42 -8.86
C GLU A 130 14.84 1.81 -8.86
N GLN A 131 15.29 1.26 -7.72
CA GLN A 131 16.58 0.62 -7.58
C GLN A 131 16.69 -0.63 -8.47
N VAL A 132 15.65 -1.45 -8.50
CA VAL A 132 15.57 -2.62 -9.40
C VAL A 132 15.61 -2.19 -10.87
N ALA A 133 14.91 -1.12 -11.24
CA ALA A 133 14.91 -0.61 -12.61
C ALA A 133 16.29 -0.08 -13.04
N ASP A 134 17.04 0.57 -12.13
CA ASP A 134 18.41 1.02 -12.40
C ASP A 134 19.36 -0.18 -12.56
N SER A 135 19.21 -1.24 -11.75
CA SER A 135 20.00 -2.49 -11.89
C SER A 135 19.73 -3.18 -13.23
N TYR A 136 18.47 -3.29 -13.65
CA TYR A 136 18.14 -3.85 -14.97
C TYR A 136 18.73 -3.05 -16.13
N LYS A 137 18.86 -1.73 -15.99
CA LYS A 137 19.51 -0.91 -17.02
C LYS A 137 21.00 -1.22 -17.09
N GLU A 138 21.68 -1.32 -15.96
CA GLU A 138 23.09 -1.67 -15.89
C GLU A 138 23.37 -3.07 -16.45
N ASP A 139 22.51 -4.04 -16.15
CA ASP A 139 22.56 -5.38 -16.74
C ASP A 139 22.41 -5.34 -18.26
N ALA A 140 21.48 -4.54 -18.78
CA ALA A 140 21.26 -4.39 -20.21
C ALA A 140 22.50 -3.78 -20.91
N ASP A 141 23.09 -2.74 -20.33
CA ASP A 141 24.34 -2.11 -20.84
C ASP A 141 25.50 -3.12 -20.82
N THR A 142 25.59 -3.97 -19.79
CA THR A 142 26.58 -5.04 -19.69
C THR A 142 26.39 -6.10 -20.77
N ILE A 143 25.14 -6.52 -21.03
CA ILE A 143 24.81 -7.47 -22.09
C ILE A 143 25.18 -6.89 -23.47
N GLU A 144 24.90 -5.62 -23.73
CA GLU A 144 25.25 -4.95 -24.98
C GLU A 144 26.78 -4.97 -25.21
N ASN A 145 27.55 -4.68 -24.18
CA ASN A 145 29.01 -4.76 -24.22
C ASN A 145 29.51 -6.19 -24.52
N LEU A 146 28.95 -7.20 -23.83
CA LEU A 146 29.29 -8.61 -24.08
C LEU A 146 28.98 -9.05 -25.51
N VAL A 147 27.83 -8.64 -26.04
CA VAL A 147 27.48 -8.93 -27.46
C VAL A 147 28.47 -8.31 -28.42
N SER A 148 28.94 -7.08 -28.15
CA SER A 148 29.96 -6.41 -28.93
C SER A 148 31.30 -7.14 -28.89
N GLU A 149 31.74 -7.61 -27.70
CA GLU A 149 32.95 -8.42 -27.56
C GLU A 149 32.84 -9.76 -28.29
N ILE A 150 31.71 -10.46 -28.17
CA ILE A 150 31.46 -11.72 -28.89
C ILE A 150 31.58 -11.52 -30.40
N ASN A 151 31.03 -10.43 -30.96
CA ASN A 151 31.17 -10.11 -32.38
C ASN A 151 32.63 -9.89 -32.77
N THR A 152 33.41 -9.21 -31.94
CA THR A 152 34.84 -8.98 -32.18
C THR A 152 35.62 -10.30 -32.16
N VAL A 153 35.37 -11.17 -31.21
CA VAL A 153 36.00 -12.50 -31.11
C VAL A 153 35.59 -13.39 -32.29
N ALA A 154 34.33 -13.37 -32.70
CA ALA A 154 33.84 -14.13 -33.85
C ALA A 154 34.53 -13.70 -35.16
N ASN A 155 34.70 -12.40 -35.40
CA ASN A 155 35.43 -11.87 -36.56
C ASN A 155 36.91 -12.29 -36.52
N SER A 156 37.59 -12.19 -35.38
CA SER A 156 38.98 -12.65 -35.22
C SER A 156 39.13 -14.14 -35.47
N LEU A 157 38.18 -14.95 -35.02
CA LEU A 157 38.17 -16.40 -35.28
C LEU A 157 38.01 -16.69 -36.78
N CYS A 158 37.12 -15.97 -37.46
CA CYS A 158 36.93 -16.09 -38.90
C CYS A 158 38.22 -15.78 -39.68
N ASP A 159 38.93 -14.75 -39.29
CA ASP A 159 40.22 -14.41 -39.94
C ASP A 159 41.32 -15.43 -39.60
N THR A 160 41.35 -15.96 -38.38
CA THR A 160 42.26 -17.05 -38.03
C THR A 160 42.00 -18.31 -38.88
N ILE A 161 40.74 -18.68 -39.08
CA ILE A 161 40.34 -19.82 -39.94
C ILE A 161 40.80 -19.60 -41.38
N LYS A 162 40.68 -18.38 -41.94
CA LYS A 162 41.18 -18.05 -43.28
C LYS A 162 42.70 -18.24 -43.36
N ASN A 163 43.43 -17.76 -42.35
CA ASN A 163 44.91 -17.92 -42.29
C ASN A 163 45.32 -19.38 -42.19
N VAL A 164 44.64 -20.18 -41.35
CA VAL A 164 44.88 -21.64 -41.27
C VAL A 164 44.60 -22.32 -42.58
N LYS A 165 43.52 -21.99 -43.28
CA LYS A 165 43.21 -22.52 -44.61
C LYS A 165 44.33 -22.20 -45.60
N HIS A 166 44.85 -20.97 -45.59
CA HIS A 166 45.96 -20.59 -46.46
C HIS A 166 47.21 -21.40 -46.18
N SER A 167 47.58 -21.51 -44.89
CA SER A 167 48.75 -22.31 -44.47
C SER A 167 48.61 -23.78 -44.85
N VAL A 168 47.43 -24.39 -44.71
CA VAL A 168 47.17 -25.77 -45.17
C VAL A 168 47.32 -25.90 -46.65
N THR A 169 46.90 -24.91 -47.44
CA THR A 169 47.09 -24.91 -48.92
C THR A 169 48.56 -24.82 -49.27
N ASP A 170 49.32 -23.94 -48.59
CA ASP A 170 50.78 -23.79 -48.82
C ASP A 170 51.54 -25.07 -48.51
N VAL A 171 51.19 -25.74 -47.37
CA VAL A 171 51.79 -27.04 -46.98
C VAL A 171 51.43 -28.12 -48.03
N SER A 172 50.20 -28.14 -48.54
CA SER A 172 49.79 -29.10 -49.58
C SER A 172 50.61 -28.90 -50.90
N THR A 173 50.78 -27.66 -51.30
CA THR A 173 51.57 -27.30 -52.50
C THR A 173 53.01 -27.70 -52.27
N ALA A 174 53.62 -27.35 -51.17
CA ALA A 174 55.02 -27.73 -50.89
C ALA A 174 55.24 -29.28 -50.82
N SER A 175 54.23 -30.00 -50.26
CA SER A 175 54.25 -31.48 -50.25
C SER A 175 54.21 -32.07 -51.68
N GLU A 176 53.39 -31.48 -52.57
CA GLU A 176 53.28 -31.93 -53.97
C GLU A 176 54.57 -31.63 -54.74
N GLU A 177 55.16 -30.45 -54.60
CA GLU A 177 56.47 -30.11 -55.11
C GLU A 177 57.61 -31.02 -54.62
N GLY A 178 57.57 -31.33 -53.32
CA GLY A 178 58.52 -32.27 -52.69
C GLY A 178 58.41 -33.69 -53.26
N ALA A 179 57.20 -34.19 -53.49
CA ALA A 179 56.92 -35.49 -54.05
C ALA A 179 57.42 -35.54 -55.53
N GLN A 180 57.15 -34.49 -56.33
CA GLN A 180 57.64 -34.36 -57.69
C GLN A 180 59.17 -34.31 -57.72
N GLY A 181 59.78 -33.52 -56.83
CA GLY A 181 61.23 -33.45 -56.68
C GLY A 181 61.90 -34.81 -56.40
N THR A 182 61.27 -35.57 -55.46
CA THR A 182 61.69 -36.90 -55.05
C THR A 182 61.59 -37.90 -56.23
N SER A 183 60.54 -37.89 -57.03
CA SER A 183 60.35 -38.68 -58.25
C SER A 183 61.41 -38.35 -59.29
N HIS A 184 61.67 -37.07 -59.47
CA HIS A 184 62.72 -36.63 -60.46
C HIS A 184 64.14 -37.05 -60.04
N ILE A 185 64.44 -37.06 -58.76
CA ILE A 185 65.71 -37.60 -58.18
C ILE A 185 65.79 -39.12 -58.41
N ALA A 186 64.71 -39.85 -58.14
CA ALA A 186 64.64 -41.30 -58.36
C ALA A 186 64.91 -41.67 -59.83
N ASP A 187 64.31 -40.95 -60.79
CA ASP A 187 64.51 -41.14 -62.23
C ASP A 187 65.97 -40.85 -62.62
N LYS A 188 66.57 -39.80 -62.08
CA LYS A 188 67.99 -39.49 -62.35
C LYS A 188 68.92 -40.54 -61.80
N VAL A 189 68.67 -41.08 -60.61
CA VAL A 189 69.48 -42.17 -60.03
C VAL A 189 69.43 -43.44 -60.84
N VAL A 190 68.27 -43.80 -61.40
CA VAL A 190 68.14 -44.93 -62.31
C VAL A 190 68.94 -44.71 -63.57
N HIS A 191 68.93 -43.46 -64.10
CA HIS A 191 69.67 -43.16 -65.31
C HIS A 191 71.21 -43.09 -65.15
N VAL A 192 71.74 -42.86 -63.99
CA VAL A 192 73.18 -42.87 -63.65
C VAL A 192 73.65 -44.27 -63.30
N ALA A 193 72.76 -45.19 -62.88
CA ALA A 193 73.09 -46.58 -62.51
C ALA A 193 73.00 -47.58 -63.75
N ALA A 194 72.54 -47.14 -64.91
CA ALA A 194 72.46 -47.87 -66.16
C ALA A 194 73.67 -47.49 -67.09
#